data_8753ceb9b0e5ce22ac782afdd221d3da
#
_entry.id   8753ceb9b0e5ce22ac782afdd221d3da
#
_cell.length_a   1.000
_cell.length_b   1.000
_cell.length_c   1.000
_cell.angle_alpha   90.00
_cell.angle_beta   90.00
_cell.angle_gamma   90.00
#
_symmetry.space_group_name_H-M   'P 1'
#
loop_
_entity.id
_entity.type
_entity.pdbx_description
1 polymer ?
#
loop_
_entity_poly.entity_id
_entity_poly.type
_entity_poly.pdbx_seq_one_letter_code
_entity_poly.pdbx_strand_id
1 'polypeptide(L)'
;MIEAIDFRNAMSLLASAVNVVTTAGMSGRYGFTASAVCGVSDSPATLLVCMNRAASSHIHFIENKILSVNVLAEHQQHLSTAFSSKISPEERFKQAIWTERETGSPILTDALVSFDCEIEQIQEVGTHSIFICRIVAIQQSQQEQGLVY
;
A
#
# COMPACT_ATOMS: atom_id res chain seq x y z
N MET A 1 14.61 -26.52 5.11
CA MET A 1 13.82 -25.32 4.75
C MET A 1 13.75 -24.38 5.93
N ILE A 2 13.85 -23.08 5.64
CA ILE A 2 13.77 -22.06 6.70
C ILE A 2 12.35 -21.98 7.24
N GLU A 3 12.21 -21.95 8.56
CA GLU A 3 10.93 -21.80 9.21
C GLU A 3 10.38 -20.37 9.03
N ALA A 4 9.06 -20.25 8.89
CA ALA A 4 8.42 -18.94 8.68
C ALA A 4 8.70 -17.96 9.81
N ILE A 5 8.76 -18.45 11.06
CA ILE A 5 9.04 -17.58 12.21
C ILE A 5 10.45 -17.00 12.14
N ASP A 6 11.42 -17.79 11.71
CA ASP A 6 12.81 -17.33 11.57
C ASP A 6 12.92 -16.28 10.47
N PHE A 7 12.21 -16.49 9.36
CA PHE A 7 12.15 -15.50 8.28
C PHE A 7 11.57 -14.17 8.78
N ARG A 8 10.40 -14.23 9.45
CA ARG A 8 9.75 -13.01 9.94
C ARG A 8 10.63 -12.26 10.95
N ASN A 9 11.28 -12.98 11.84
CA ASN A 9 12.17 -12.36 12.83
C ASN A 9 13.35 -11.67 12.16
N ALA A 10 13.94 -12.30 11.16
CA ALA A 10 15.06 -11.72 10.41
C ALA A 10 14.62 -10.48 9.62
N MET A 11 13.49 -10.57 8.93
CA MET A 11 12.97 -9.45 8.13
C MET A 11 12.58 -8.25 8.99
N SER A 12 12.18 -8.48 10.25
CA SER A 12 11.82 -7.39 11.16
C SER A 12 13.01 -6.48 11.49
N LEU A 13 14.22 -6.90 11.20
CA LEU A 13 15.43 -6.09 11.42
C LEU A 13 15.67 -5.09 10.28
N LEU A 14 14.96 -5.22 9.17
CA LEU A 14 15.06 -4.27 8.06
C LEU A 14 14.16 -3.07 8.35
N ALA A 15 14.76 -1.88 8.39
CA ALA A 15 13.99 -0.65 8.48
C ALA A 15 13.30 -0.39 7.14
N SER A 16 12.04 -0.01 7.18
CA SER A 16 11.28 0.29 5.98
C SER A 16 10.24 1.37 6.25
N ALA A 17 9.81 2.05 5.19
CA ALA A 17 8.69 2.97 5.26
C ALA A 17 7.41 2.20 5.61
N VAL A 18 6.47 2.88 6.22
CA VAL A 18 5.13 2.34 6.48
C VAL A 18 4.18 3.00 5.50
N ASN A 19 3.40 2.18 4.81
CA ASN A 19 2.51 2.63 3.75
C ASN A 19 1.09 2.15 3.99
N VAL A 20 0.12 2.95 3.56
CA VAL A 20 -1.25 2.49 3.40
C VAL A 20 -1.49 2.36 1.90
N VAL A 21 -1.77 1.15 1.46
CA VAL A 21 -2.03 0.84 0.05
C VAL A 21 -3.54 0.71 -0.14
N THR A 22 -4.07 1.44 -1.10
CA THR A 22 -5.52 1.57 -1.30
C THR A 22 -5.93 1.17 -2.70
N THR A 23 -7.19 0.79 -2.86
CA THR A 23 -7.81 0.55 -4.15
C THR A 23 -9.26 1.00 -4.12
N ALA A 24 -9.83 1.22 -5.29
CA ALA A 24 -11.23 1.52 -5.45
C ALA A 24 -11.71 0.98 -6.80
N GLY A 25 -13.02 0.80 -6.92
CA GLY A 25 -13.64 0.32 -8.13
C GLY A 25 -15.05 -0.15 -7.85
N MET A 26 -15.58 -0.99 -8.70
CA MET A 26 -16.95 -1.49 -8.56
C MET A 26 -17.16 -2.27 -7.26
N SER A 27 -16.10 -2.90 -6.73
CA SER A 27 -16.18 -3.63 -5.48
C SER A 27 -16.11 -2.75 -4.24
N GLY A 28 -15.88 -1.42 -4.40
CA GLY A 28 -15.76 -0.50 -3.27
C GLY A 28 -14.31 -0.12 -2.96
N ARG A 29 -14.11 0.58 -1.84
CA ARG A 29 -12.80 1.05 -1.39
C ARG A 29 -12.23 0.10 -0.36
N TYR A 30 -10.97 -0.26 -0.54
CA TYR A 30 -10.24 -1.15 0.37
C TYR A 30 -8.81 -0.66 0.55
N GLY A 31 -8.21 -1.01 1.66
CA GLY A 31 -6.83 -0.63 1.93
C GLY A 31 -6.20 -1.52 2.99
N PHE A 32 -4.88 -1.55 3.01
CA PHE A 32 -4.13 -2.30 4.01
C PHE A 32 -2.79 -1.63 4.28
N THR A 33 -2.24 -1.88 5.44
CA THR A 33 -0.92 -1.39 5.82
C THR A 33 0.15 -2.31 5.25
N ALA A 34 1.15 -1.73 4.57
CA ALA A 34 2.21 -2.50 3.93
C ALA A 34 3.57 -1.84 4.16
N SER A 35 4.59 -2.66 4.37
CA SER A 35 5.98 -2.23 4.37
C SER A 35 6.72 -2.74 3.12
N ALA A 36 6.21 -3.77 2.47
CA ALA A 36 6.86 -4.41 1.31
C ALA A 36 6.54 -3.65 0.02
N VAL A 37 7.15 -2.49 -0.13
CA VAL A 37 7.03 -1.61 -1.30
C VAL A 37 8.44 -1.19 -1.72
N CYS A 38 8.73 -1.28 -3.01
CA CYS A 38 10.00 -0.73 -3.50
C CYS A 38 9.88 -0.25 -4.94
N GLY A 39 10.76 0.68 -5.31
CA GLY A 39 10.90 1.12 -6.70
C GLY A 39 11.56 0.05 -7.56
N VAL A 40 11.11 -0.08 -8.78
CA VAL A 40 11.61 -1.08 -9.74
C VAL A 40 12.35 -0.40 -10.89
N SER A 41 11.76 0.63 -11.48
CA SER A 41 12.31 1.31 -12.66
C SER A 41 11.91 2.78 -12.63
N ASP A 42 12.76 3.63 -13.18
CA ASP A 42 12.45 5.06 -13.32
C ASP A 42 11.96 5.39 -14.73
N SER A 43 12.11 4.48 -15.68
CA SER A 43 11.70 4.71 -17.08
C SER A 43 11.21 3.40 -17.73
N PRO A 44 9.93 3.09 -17.72
CA PRO A 44 8.82 3.83 -17.09
C PRO A 44 8.84 3.73 -15.56
N ALA A 45 8.32 4.74 -14.90
CA ALA A 45 8.25 4.77 -13.45
C ALA A 45 7.39 3.61 -12.93
N THR A 46 8.01 2.71 -12.20
CA THR A 46 7.42 1.44 -11.79
C THR A 46 7.80 1.14 -10.35
N LEU A 47 6.83 0.69 -9.57
CA LEU A 47 7.09 0.17 -8.22
C LEU A 47 6.42 -1.20 -8.06
N LEU A 48 6.76 -1.91 -6.99
CA LEU A 48 6.09 -3.14 -6.64
C LEU A 48 5.54 -3.09 -5.22
N VAL A 49 4.48 -3.84 -4.99
CA VAL A 49 3.84 -4.01 -3.68
C VAL A 49 3.62 -5.49 -3.47
N CYS A 50 4.00 -6.01 -2.30
CA CYS A 50 3.71 -7.38 -1.93
C CYS A 50 2.50 -7.41 -1.00
N MET A 51 1.55 -8.30 -1.29
CA MET A 51 0.33 -8.45 -0.49
C MET A 51 0.08 -9.92 -0.18
N ASN A 52 -0.25 -10.20 1.08
CA ASN A 52 -0.62 -11.55 1.50
C ASN A 52 -1.93 -11.95 0.81
N ARG A 53 -1.93 -13.10 0.14
CA ARG A 53 -3.13 -13.59 -0.57
C ARG A 53 -4.26 -14.00 0.37
N ALA A 54 -3.97 -14.21 1.65
CA ALA A 54 -4.98 -14.53 2.66
C ALA A 54 -5.70 -13.28 3.19
N ALA A 55 -5.23 -12.07 2.86
CA ALA A 55 -5.92 -10.86 3.27
C ALA A 55 -7.30 -10.76 2.61
N SER A 56 -8.31 -10.37 3.37
CA SER A 56 -9.69 -10.33 2.89
C SER A 56 -9.88 -9.34 1.72
N SER A 57 -9.08 -8.29 1.64
CA SER A 57 -9.16 -7.31 0.58
C SER A 57 -8.39 -7.68 -0.69
N HIS A 58 -7.62 -8.77 -0.68
CA HIS A 58 -6.77 -9.16 -1.81
C HIS A 58 -7.54 -9.26 -3.12
N ILE A 59 -8.70 -9.92 -3.12
CA ILE A 59 -9.50 -10.10 -4.33
C ILE A 59 -9.91 -8.75 -4.95
N HIS A 60 -10.13 -7.72 -4.13
CA HIS A 60 -10.56 -6.42 -4.62
C HIS A 60 -9.42 -5.69 -5.36
N PHE A 61 -8.18 -5.88 -4.93
CA PHE A 61 -7.01 -5.38 -5.66
C PHE A 61 -6.86 -6.08 -7.00
N ILE A 62 -7.08 -7.39 -7.04
CA ILE A 62 -7.05 -8.18 -8.29
C ILE A 62 -8.11 -7.67 -9.26
N GLU A 63 -9.33 -7.47 -8.80
CA GLU A 63 -10.46 -7.06 -9.66
C GLU A 63 -10.34 -5.62 -10.11
N ASN A 64 -9.94 -4.71 -9.23
CA ASN A 64 -9.86 -3.28 -9.55
C ASN A 64 -8.68 -2.92 -10.45
N LYS A 65 -7.58 -3.65 -10.36
CA LYS A 65 -6.37 -3.48 -11.19
C LYS A 65 -5.70 -2.12 -11.05
N ILE A 66 -6.02 -1.39 -10.01
CA ILE A 66 -5.40 -0.10 -9.66
C ILE A 66 -5.07 -0.10 -8.18
N LEU A 67 -4.10 0.70 -7.79
CA LEU A 67 -3.81 0.94 -6.38
C LEU A 67 -3.06 2.25 -6.21
N SER A 68 -3.12 2.79 -5.00
CA SER A 68 -2.27 3.91 -4.60
C SER A 68 -1.44 3.50 -3.41
N VAL A 69 -0.18 3.91 -3.41
CA VAL A 69 0.73 3.71 -2.28
C VAL A 69 0.85 5.06 -1.57
N ASN A 70 0.38 5.12 -0.33
CA ASN A 70 0.42 6.33 0.48
C ASN A 70 1.48 6.14 1.56
N VAL A 71 2.61 6.80 1.41
CA VAL A 71 3.72 6.71 2.37
C VAL A 71 3.39 7.58 3.56
N LEU A 72 3.29 6.98 4.75
CA LEU A 72 2.84 7.69 5.94
C LEU A 72 3.93 8.63 6.47
N ALA A 73 3.48 9.82 6.88
CA ALA A 73 4.30 10.75 7.63
C ALA A 73 4.42 10.30 9.09
N GLU A 74 5.40 10.82 9.79
CA GLU A 74 5.72 10.42 11.17
C GLU A 74 4.52 10.51 12.10
N HIS A 75 3.65 11.51 11.95
CA HIS A 75 2.49 11.71 12.82
C HIS A 75 1.28 10.84 12.48
N GLN A 76 1.38 9.96 11.49
CA GLN A 76 0.25 9.18 10.97
C GLN A 76 0.25 7.72 11.41
N GLN A 77 0.90 7.40 12.52
CA GLN A 77 0.94 6.02 13.04
C GLN A 77 -0.46 5.45 13.27
N HIS A 78 -1.43 6.29 13.65
CA HIS A 78 -2.82 5.85 13.85
C HIS A 78 -3.42 5.24 12.58
N LEU A 79 -3.01 5.71 11.40
CA LEU A 79 -3.47 5.14 10.13
C LEU A 79 -2.87 3.76 9.87
N SER A 80 -1.59 3.58 10.21
CA SER A 80 -0.96 2.26 10.14
C SER A 80 -1.74 1.24 10.97
N THR A 81 -2.14 1.63 12.18
CA THR A 81 -2.92 0.77 13.07
C THR A 81 -4.31 0.50 12.50
N ALA A 82 -5.01 1.53 12.03
CA ALA A 82 -6.37 1.39 11.51
C ALA A 82 -6.41 0.43 10.31
N PHE A 83 -5.46 0.56 9.39
CA PHE A 83 -5.43 -0.25 8.16
C PHE A 83 -4.83 -1.65 8.35
N SER A 84 -4.40 -1.99 9.55
CA SER A 84 -3.96 -3.33 9.91
C SER A 84 -4.85 -4.00 10.97
N SER A 85 -5.87 -3.31 11.46
CA SER A 85 -6.80 -3.83 12.46
C SER A 85 -8.02 -4.49 11.81
N LYS A 86 -8.88 -5.09 12.64
CA LYS A 86 -10.07 -5.81 12.16
C LYS A 86 -11.31 -4.96 12.03
N ILE A 87 -11.16 -3.65 11.90
CA ILE A 87 -12.31 -2.77 11.66
C ILE A 87 -12.71 -2.81 10.17
N SER A 88 -13.94 -2.38 9.88
CA SER A 88 -14.46 -2.40 8.52
C SER A 88 -13.68 -1.44 7.60
N PRO A 89 -13.71 -1.66 6.28
CA PRO A 89 -13.12 -0.69 5.34
C PRO A 89 -13.66 0.72 5.52
N GLU A 90 -14.97 0.87 5.76
CA GLU A 90 -15.57 2.18 6.00
C GLU A 90 -14.96 2.89 7.21
N GLU A 91 -14.80 2.15 8.32
CA GLU A 91 -14.19 2.70 9.53
C GLU A 91 -12.74 3.10 9.30
N ARG A 92 -12.00 2.32 8.51
CA ARG A 92 -10.62 2.64 8.17
C ARG A 92 -10.51 3.99 7.45
N PHE A 93 -11.33 4.18 6.42
CA PHE A 93 -11.28 5.41 5.63
C PHE A 93 -11.79 6.64 6.37
N LYS A 94 -12.60 6.47 7.41
CA LYS A 94 -13.05 7.60 8.25
C LYS A 94 -11.93 8.22 9.08
N GLN A 95 -10.79 7.55 9.19
CA GLN A 95 -9.67 8.02 10.02
C GLN A 95 -8.87 9.17 9.41
N ALA A 96 -9.11 9.51 8.15
CA ALA A 96 -8.36 10.53 7.44
C ALA A 96 -9.18 11.14 6.31
N ILE A 97 -8.59 12.13 5.65
CA ILE A 97 -9.20 12.80 4.48
C ILE A 97 -8.51 12.25 3.22
N TRP A 98 -9.32 11.86 2.26
CA TRP A 98 -8.87 11.21 1.03
C TRP A 98 -9.32 12.00 -0.20
N THR A 99 -8.49 11.96 -1.22
CA THR A 99 -8.77 12.55 -2.53
C THR A 99 -8.47 11.51 -3.61
N GLU A 100 -8.49 11.92 -4.87
CA GLU A 100 -8.22 11.04 -6.02
C GLU A 100 -7.31 11.76 -7.01
N ARG A 101 -6.62 10.97 -7.83
CA ARG A 101 -5.82 11.48 -8.95
C ARG A 101 -6.30 10.80 -10.25
N GLU A 102 -5.42 10.09 -10.94
CA GLU A 102 -5.73 9.54 -12.26
C GLU A 102 -6.59 8.27 -12.22
N THR A 103 -6.32 7.35 -11.28
CA THR A 103 -6.96 6.04 -11.30
C THR A 103 -8.29 5.97 -10.53
N GLY A 104 -8.51 6.87 -9.60
CA GLY A 104 -9.64 6.80 -8.68
C GLY A 104 -9.35 6.07 -7.38
N SER A 105 -8.17 5.48 -7.21
CA SER A 105 -7.76 4.92 -5.92
C SER A 105 -7.64 6.05 -4.89
N PRO A 106 -8.08 5.80 -3.64
CA PRO A 106 -7.98 6.83 -2.60
C PRO A 106 -6.54 7.29 -2.35
N ILE A 107 -6.34 8.59 -2.36
CA ILE A 107 -5.06 9.24 -2.09
C ILE A 107 -5.17 9.98 -0.76
N LEU A 108 -4.27 9.67 0.17
CA LEU A 108 -4.22 10.32 1.48
C LEU A 108 -3.73 11.77 1.31
N THR A 109 -4.55 12.73 1.72
CA THR A 109 -4.32 14.15 1.43
C THR A 109 -2.98 14.67 1.94
N ASP A 110 -2.57 14.25 3.13
CA ASP A 110 -1.32 14.72 3.74
C ASP A 110 -0.29 13.61 3.99
N ALA A 111 -0.31 12.58 3.16
CA ALA A 111 0.77 11.59 3.15
C ALA A 111 2.11 12.28 2.84
N LEU A 112 3.20 11.64 3.26
CA LEU A 112 4.55 12.12 2.88
C LEU A 112 4.67 12.20 1.35
N VAL A 113 4.27 11.13 0.68
CA VAL A 113 4.15 11.05 -0.77
C VAL A 113 3.14 9.96 -1.10
N SER A 114 2.38 10.15 -2.18
CA SER A 114 1.46 9.13 -2.69
C SER A 114 1.77 8.85 -4.15
N PHE A 115 1.73 7.56 -4.50
CA PHE A 115 1.95 7.07 -5.86
C PHE A 115 0.65 6.45 -6.35
N ASP A 116 0.08 7.03 -7.39
CA ASP A 116 -1.15 6.54 -8.02
C ASP A 116 -0.76 5.61 -9.17
N CYS A 117 -1.25 4.36 -9.14
CA CYS A 117 -0.70 3.30 -9.97
C CYS A 117 -1.76 2.47 -10.69
N GLU A 118 -1.37 1.96 -11.85
CA GLU A 118 -2.07 0.87 -12.54
C GLU A 118 -1.30 -0.43 -12.32
N ILE A 119 -1.99 -1.49 -11.92
CA ILE A 119 -1.37 -2.82 -11.75
C ILE A 119 -1.19 -3.44 -13.12
N GLU A 120 0.05 -3.63 -13.56
CA GLU A 120 0.35 -4.18 -14.89
C GLU A 120 0.63 -5.67 -14.87
N GLN A 121 1.22 -6.19 -13.80
CA GLN A 121 1.56 -7.59 -13.67
C GLN A 121 1.30 -8.04 -12.24
N ILE A 122 0.90 -9.29 -12.09
CA ILE A 122 0.70 -9.93 -10.79
C ILE A 122 1.45 -11.25 -10.82
N GLN A 123 2.38 -11.43 -9.87
CA GLN A 123 3.11 -12.68 -9.70
C GLN A 123 2.79 -13.27 -8.34
N GLU A 124 2.49 -14.56 -8.30
CA GLU A 124 2.27 -15.26 -7.05
C GLU A 124 3.56 -15.94 -6.60
N VAL A 125 3.98 -15.66 -5.37
CA VAL A 125 5.16 -16.25 -4.77
C VAL A 125 4.80 -16.73 -3.37
N GLY A 126 4.67 -18.04 -3.18
CA GLY A 126 4.29 -18.61 -1.89
C GLY A 126 2.97 -18.04 -1.38
N THR A 127 3.00 -17.41 -0.23
CA THR A 127 1.82 -16.85 0.44
C THR A 127 1.41 -15.47 -0.08
N HIS A 128 2.18 -14.87 -0.96
CA HIS A 128 2.01 -13.48 -1.37
C HIS A 128 1.80 -13.33 -2.88
N SER A 129 1.19 -12.21 -3.25
CA SER A 129 1.21 -11.70 -4.62
C SER A 129 2.15 -10.49 -4.68
N ILE A 130 2.87 -10.38 -5.78
CA ILE A 130 3.66 -9.20 -6.11
C ILE A 130 2.90 -8.43 -7.18
N PHE A 131 2.46 -7.22 -6.85
CA PHE A 131 1.85 -6.33 -7.82
C PHE A 131 2.93 -5.44 -8.42
N ILE A 132 3.17 -5.57 -9.71
CA ILE A 132 4.08 -4.70 -10.44
C ILE A 132 3.25 -3.60 -11.06
N CYS A 133 3.51 -2.36 -10.66
CA CYS A 133 2.62 -1.24 -10.90
C CYS A 133 3.33 -0.12 -11.64
N ARG A 134 2.68 0.39 -12.70
CA ARG A 134 3.14 1.61 -13.35
C ARG A 134 2.58 2.82 -12.61
N ILE A 135 3.44 3.75 -12.25
CA ILE A 135 3.07 4.98 -11.56
C ILE A 135 2.54 5.95 -12.62
N VAL A 136 1.30 6.43 -12.43
CA VAL A 136 0.65 7.36 -13.36
C VAL A 136 0.49 8.76 -12.79
N ALA A 137 0.62 8.93 -11.46
CA ALA A 137 0.62 10.25 -10.82
C ALA A 137 1.35 10.17 -9.49
N ILE A 138 1.93 11.29 -9.07
CA ILE A 138 2.61 11.40 -7.78
C ILE A 138 2.11 12.67 -7.10
N GLN A 139 1.80 12.56 -5.80
CA GLN A 139 1.43 13.69 -4.98
C GLN A 139 2.35 13.74 -3.76
N GLN A 140 3.08 14.83 -3.63
CA GLN A 140 3.93 15.06 -2.47
C GLN A 140 3.30 16.11 -1.56
N SER A 141 3.43 15.89 -0.25
CA SER A 141 3.01 16.90 0.73
C SER A 141 4.23 17.72 1.17
N GLN A 142 4.01 18.64 2.10
CA GLN A 142 5.10 19.40 2.71
C GLN A 142 5.67 18.69 3.94
N GLN A 143 5.24 17.49 4.24
CA GLN A 143 5.81 16.68 5.31
C GLN A 143 7.25 16.30 4.96
N GLU A 144 8.12 16.29 5.96
CA GLU A 144 9.55 16.04 5.73
C GLU A 144 10.03 14.72 6.31
N GLN A 145 9.28 14.14 7.26
CA GLN A 145 9.71 12.93 7.95
C GLN A 145 8.67 11.83 7.79
N GLY A 146 9.14 10.68 7.35
CA GLY A 146 8.32 9.50 7.20
C GLY A 146 8.21 8.69 8.47
N LEU A 147 7.15 7.87 8.54
CA LEU A 147 6.98 6.88 9.59
C LEU A 147 7.82 5.65 9.22
N VAL A 148 8.66 5.20 10.15
CA VAL A 148 9.55 4.04 9.94
C VAL A 148 9.05 2.86 10.76
N TYR A 149 8.97 1.74 10.08
CA TYR A 149 8.64 0.46 10.69
C TYR A 149 9.83 -0.09 11.49
#